data_12770fa2844f797ee3eaa98a5080d88c
#
_entry.id   12770fa2844f797ee3eaa98a5080d88c
#
_cell.length_a   1.000
_cell.length_b   1.000
_cell.length_c   1.000
_cell.angle_alpha   90.00
_cell.angle_beta   90.00
_cell.angle_gamma   90.00
#
_symmetry.space_group_name_H-M   'P 1'
#
loop_
_entity.id
_entity.type
_entity.pdbx_description
1 polymer ?
#
loop_
_entity_poly.entity_id
_entity_poly.type
_entity_poly.pdbx_seq_one_letter_code
_entity_poly.pdbx_strand_id
1 'polypeptide(L)'
;MFNKSQIQIKTPEQFAIMRKAGRVVALCLEEIKLKIKPGMTTLDLDLIARDIMEKEGAQPSFLGYHGYPAVICVSINEEVVHGIPNENRVINDGDLVSVDCGAIIDGWHGDAAITIGVGNVKPEHQKLSDITKEALQIGINAAQPGKHIGDIGFAIEKFVRTHHDLKIGILEDYVGHGIGTEMHMAPSVPNYGKAGTGPELQIGMAIAIEPMLVLGSNKVHVLEDDWTVVSSEGSFASHWENTIAITVNGPEILTRL
;
A
#
# COMPACT_ATOMS: atom_id res chain seq x y z
N MET A 1 18.44 -5.38 0.94
CA MET A 1 18.75 -5.37 -0.53
C MET A 1 18.10 -6.59 -1.13
N PHE A 2 17.06 -6.41 -1.96
CA PHE A 2 16.46 -7.53 -2.67
C PHE A 2 17.51 -8.19 -3.59
N ASN A 3 17.51 -9.52 -3.57
CA ASN A 3 18.38 -10.27 -4.45
C ASN A 3 17.94 -10.00 -5.91
N LYS A 4 18.72 -9.22 -6.66
CA LYS A 4 18.39 -8.71 -8.01
C LYS A 4 18.22 -9.79 -9.09
N SER A 5 18.26 -11.07 -8.72
CA SER A 5 18.53 -12.11 -9.71
C SER A 5 17.33 -12.81 -10.32
N GLN A 6 16.11 -12.69 -9.80
CA GLN A 6 14.99 -13.36 -10.48
C GLN A 6 13.64 -12.73 -10.18
N ILE A 7 13.08 -12.03 -11.17
CA ILE A 7 11.66 -11.63 -11.16
C ILE A 7 10.84 -12.92 -11.34
N GLN A 8 9.93 -13.19 -10.38
CA GLN A 8 9.09 -14.38 -10.41
C GLN A 8 7.92 -14.21 -11.41
N ILE A 9 7.86 -15.08 -12.40
CA ILE A 9 6.76 -15.14 -13.37
C ILE A 9 5.74 -16.18 -12.90
N LYS A 10 4.49 -15.75 -12.71
CA LYS A 10 3.39 -16.56 -12.20
C LYS A 10 2.58 -17.18 -13.33
N THR A 11 2.11 -18.42 -13.11
CA THR A 11 1.15 -19.08 -13.98
C THR A 11 -0.29 -18.58 -13.70
N PRO A 12 -1.27 -18.86 -14.59
CA PRO A 12 -2.67 -18.55 -14.31
C PRO A 12 -3.21 -19.19 -13.02
N GLU A 13 -2.76 -20.41 -12.68
CA GLU A 13 -3.14 -21.13 -11.46
C GLU A 13 -2.60 -20.43 -10.21
N GLN A 14 -1.36 -19.95 -10.26
CA GLN A 14 -0.74 -19.19 -9.18
C GLN A 14 -1.45 -17.83 -8.98
N PHE A 15 -1.82 -17.16 -10.05
CA PHE A 15 -2.67 -15.97 -9.96
C PHE A 15 -4.05 -16.26 -9.38
N ALA A 16 -4.63 -17.43 -9.63
CA ALA A 16 -5.89 -17.81 -9.01
C ALA A 16 -5.78 -17.92 -7.48
N ILE A 17 -4.61 -18.35 -6.97
CA ILE A 17 -4.34 -18.37 -5.53
C ILE A 17 -4.11 -16.96 -5.00
N MET A 18 -3.32 -16.14 -5.69
CA MET A 18 -3.08 -14.75 -5.31
C MET A 18 -4.38 -13.92 -5.27
N ARG A 19 -5.35 -14.19 -6.17
CA ARG A 19 -6.68 -13.57 -6.10
C ARG A 19 -7.43 -13.93 -4.83
N LYS A 20 -7.27 -15.17 -4.32
CA LYS A 20 -7.88 -15.54 -3.03
C LYS A 20 -7.25 -14.76 -1.88
N ALA A 21 -5.91 -14.65 -1.83
CA ALA A 21 -5.22 -13.85 -0.84
C ALA A 21 -5.63 -12.37 -0.95
N GLY A 22 -5.62 -11.80 -2.15
CA GLY A 22 -6.05 -10.42 -2.41
C GLY A 22 -7.51 -10.15 -2.05
N ARG A 23 -8.41 -11.14 -2.24
CA ARG A 23 -9.81 -11.02 -1.78
C ARG A 23 -9.91 -10.94 -0.26
N VAL A 24 -9.10 -11.70 0.49
CA VAL A 24 -9.07 -11.60 1.96
C VAL A 24 -8.61 -10.22 2.39
N VAL A 25 -7.55 -9.69 1.78
CA VAL A 25 -7.07 -8.31 2.02
C VAL A 25 -8.20 -7.31 1.77
N ALA A 26 -8.88 -7.41 0.63
CA ALA A 26 -9.99 -6.52 0.30
C ALA A 26 -11.14 -6.61 1.31
N LEU A 27 -11.48 -7.82 1.82
CA LEU A 27 -12.47 -8.00 2.88
C LEU A 27 -12.06 -7.29 4.18
N CYS A 28 -10.79 -7.43 4.59
CA CYS A 28 -10.26 -6.75 5.77
C CYS A 28 -10.38 -5.23 5.66
N LEU A 29 -9.93 -4.67 4.55
CA LEU A 29 -9.94 -3.23 4.32
C LEU A 29 -11.35 -2.65 4.21
N GLU A 30 -12.28 -3.32 3.52
CA GLU A 30 -13.68 -2.86 3.43
C GLU A 30 -14.39 -2.96 4.78
N GLU A 31 -14.18 -4.01 5.56
CA GLU A 31 -14.80 -4.13 6.89
C GLU A 31 -14.27 -3.08 7.87
N ILE A 32 -12.95 -2.81 7.85
CA ILE A 32 -12.35 -1.74 8.64
C ILE A 32 -12.95 -0.39 8.22
N LYS A 33 -13.03 -0.11 6.92
CA LYS A 33 -13.61 1.14 6.39
C LYS A 33 -15.07 1.34 6.81
N LEU A 34 -15.85 0.27 6.89
CA LEU A 34 -17.26 0.32 7.33
C LEU A 34 -17.39 0.57 8.84
N LYS A 35 -16.44 0.12 9.64
CA LYS A 35 -16.53 0.13 11.11
C LYS A 35 -15.77 1.27 11.78
N ILE A 36 -14.71 1.77 11.14
CA ILE A 36 -13.84 2.81 11.72
C ILE A 36 -14.63 4.07 12.10
N LYS A 37 -14.41 4.55 13.32
CA LYS A 37 -15.05 5.76 13.85
C LYS A 37 -14.19 6.38 14.95
N PRO A 38 -14.40 7.66 15.28
CA PRO A 38 -13.74 8.28 16.43
C PRO A 38 -13.95 7.50 17.72
N GLY A 39 -12.91 7.40 18.54
CA GLY A 39 -12.89 6.67 19.81
C GLY A 39 -12.45 5.21 19.71
N MET A 40 -12.34 4.63 18.51
CA MET A 40 -11.67 3.34 18.32
C MET A 40 -10.15 3.51 18.45
N THR A 41 -9.48 2.43 18.82
CA THR A 41 -8.00 2.37 18.85
C THR A 41 -7.48 1.72 17.56
N THR A 42 -6.19 1.93 17.26
CA THR A 42 -5.57 1.24 16.15
C THR A 42 -5.54 -0.28 16.36
N LEU A 43 -5.49 -0.75 17.61
CA LEU A 43 -5.61 -2.17 17.94
C LEU A 43 -7.01 -2.73 17.59
N ASP A 44 -8.10 -1.95 17.74
CA ASP A 44 -9.44 -2.41 17.32
C ASP A 44 -9.48 -2.74 15.83
N LEU A 45 -8.74 -2.00 14.99
CA LEU A 45 -8.66 -2.27 13.55
C LEU A 45 -7.85 -3.55 13.26
N ASP A 46 -6.75 -3.78 13.98
CA ASP A 46 -5.96 -5.01 13.90
C ASP A 46 -6.80 -6.25 14.26
N LEU A 47 -7.61 -6.14 15.32
CA LEU A 47 -8.51 -7.22 15.75
C LEU A 47 -9.58 -7.53 14.69
N ILE A 48 -10.12 -6.52 13.99
CA ILE A 48 -11.05 -6.73 12.87
C ILE A 48 -10.38 -7.52 11.75
N ALA A 49 -9.19 -7.13 11.33
CA ALA A 49 -8.45 -7.83 10.27
C ALA A 49 -8.10 -9.27 10.68
N ARG A 50 -7.66 -9.48 11.92
CA ARG A 50 -7.34 -10.79 12.49
C ARG A 50 -8.53 -11.74 12.44
N ASP A 51 -9.71 -11.29 12.87
CA ASP A 51 -10.96 -12.08 12.86
C ASP A 51 -11.35 -12.50 11.41
N ILE A 52 -11.17 -11.61 10.44
CA ILE A 52 -11.47 -11.92 9.03
C ILE A 52 -10.45 -12.91 8.47
N MET A 53 -9.16 -12.72 8.69
CA MET A 53 -8.12 -13.62 8.21
C MET A 53 -8.32 -15.02 8.77
N GLU A 54 -8.66 -15.15 10.06
CA GLU A 54 -8.96 -16.44 10.70
C GLU A 54 -10.18 -17.12 10.05
N LYS A 55 -11.27 -16.38 9.82
CA LYS A 55 -12.50 -16.90 9.18
C LYS A 55 -12.28 -17.35 7.74
N GLU A 56 -11.46 -16.63 6.99
CA GLU A 56 -11.12 -16.96 5.60
C GLU A 56 -9.97 -17.98 5.48
N GLY A 57 -9.39 -18.44 6.59
CA GLY A 57 -8.29 -19.41 6.64
C GLY A 57 -6.97 -18.86 6.07
N ALA A 58 -6.79 -17.55 6.10
CA ALA A 58 -5.58 -16.89 5.65
C ALA A 58 -4.59 -16.67 6.79
N GLN A 59 -3.29 -16.60 6.47
CA GLN A 59 -2.26 -16.15 7.40
C GLN A 59 -1.95 -14.67 7.15
N PRO A 60 -1.66 -13.87 8.21
CA PRO A 60 -1.21 -12.49 8.03
C PRO A 60 0.20 -12.46 7.44
N SER A 61 0.44 -11.57 6.47
CA SER A 61 1.77 -11.40 5.86
C SER A 61 2.74 -10.67 6.79
N PHE A 62 2.25 -9.78 7.65
CA PHE A 62 3.09 -8.87 8.45
C PHE A 62 3.47 -9.45 9.81
N LEU A 63 2.59 -10.20 10.46
CA LEU A 63 2.86 -10.75 11.81
C LEU A 63 4.11 -11.62 11.83
N GLY A 64 5.13 -11.17 12.56
CA GLY A 64 6.44 -11.85 12.65
C GLY A 64 7.40 -11.53 11.48
N TYR A 65 6.97 -10.83 10.43
CA TYR A 65 7.83 -10.42 9.33
C TYR A 65 8.88 -9.42 9.83
N HIS A 66 10.16 -9.81 9.80
CA HIS A 66 11.27 -9.09 10.44
C HIS A 66 11.02 -8.65 11.90
N GLY A 67 10.12 -9.36 12.60
CA GLY A 67 9.77 -9.06 13.99
C GLY A 67 8.58 -8.12 14.16
N TYR A 68 7.88 -7.71 13.08
CA TYR A 68 6.69 -6.88 13.18
C TYR A 68 5.60 -7.53 14.04
N PRO A 69 4.97 -6.82 15.01
CA PRO A 69 4.17 -7.46 16.06
C PRO A 69 2.67 -7.59 15.77
N ALA A 70 2.17 -7.05 14.65
CA ALA A 70 0.73 -6.96 14.36
C ALA A 70 0.36 -7.59 13.00
N VAL A 71 -0.94 -7.73 12.70
CA VAL A 71 -1.41 -8.33 11.43
C VAL A 71 -1.61 -7.30 10.33
N ILE A 72 -1.81 -6.03 10.68
CA ILE A 72 -1.90 -4.88 9.76
C ILE A 72 -1.00 -3.75 10.24
N CYS A 73 -0.72 -2.76 9.37
CA CYS A 73 -0.17 -1.48 9.79
C CYS A 73 -1.30 -0.44 9.84
N VAL A 74 -1.29 0.43 10.86
CA VAL A 74 -2.24 1.54 10.99
C VAL A 74 -1.47 2.82 11.28
N SER A 75 -1.42 3.71 10.30
CA SER A 75 -0.66 4.96 10.33
C SER A 75 -1.61 6.14 10.34
N ILE A 76 -1.50 7.04 11.33
CA ILE A 76 -2.43 8.17 11.54
C ILE A 76 -1.73 9.50 11.26
N ASN A 77 -2.32 10.33 10.40
CA ASN A 77 -1.94 11.71 10.11
C ASN A 77 -0.50 11.83 9.56
N GLU A 78 0.46 12.22 10.41
CA GLU A 78 1.88 12.36 10.08
C GLU A 78 2.63 11.03 9.94
N GLU A 79 2.03 9.93 10.43
CA GLU A 79 2.56 8.59 10.21
C GLU A 79 2.31 8.19 8.76
N VAL A 80 3.37 7.88 8.04
CA VAL A 80 3.29 7.58 6.60
C VAL A 80 2.96 6.11 6.37
N VAL A 81 3.79 5.22 6.96
CA VAL A 81 3.64 3.74 6.87
C VAL A 81 4.15 3.06 8.14
N HIS A 82 3.84 1.80 8.27
CA HIS A 82 4.33 0.86 9.29
C HIS A 82 3.94 1.22 10.75
N GLY A 83 2.91 2.05 10.95
CA GLY A 83 2.39 2.33 12.28
C GLY A 83 1.93 1.04 12.98
N ILE A 84 2.44 0.82 14.22
CA ILE A 84 2.13 -0.39 14.99
C ILE A 84 0.79 -0.21 15.71
N PRO A 85 -0.23 -1.03 15.43
CA PRO A 85 -1.50 -1.02 16.16
C PRO A 85 -1.30 -1.23 17.66
N ASN A 86 -1.90 -0.34 18.48
CA ASN A 86 -1.88 -0.48 19.94
C ASN A 86 -3.13 0.10 20.59
N GLU A 87 -3.40 -0.26 21.85
CA GLU A 87 -4.58 0.14 22.62
C GLU A 87 -4.57 1.62 23.06
N ASN A 88 -3.43 2.28 23.04
CA ASN A 88 -3.28 3.67 23.49
C ASN A 88 -3.37 4.68 22.33
N ARG A 89 -3.27 4.23 21.07
CA ARG A 89 -3.39 5.09 19.90
C ARG A 89 -4.86 5.20 19.48
N VAL A 90 -5.53 6.22 19.99
CA VAL A 90 -6.96 6.49 19.75
C VAL A 90 -7.12 7.28 18.46
N ILE A 91 -8.07 6.86 17.63
CA ILE A 91 -8.49 7.53 16.40
C ILE A 91 -9.49 8.64 16.76
N ASN A 92 -9.25 9.85 16.29
CA ASN A 92 -10.04 11.03 16.60
C ASN A 92 -10.86 11.52 15.41
N ASP A 93 -11.83 12.38 15.68
CA ASP A 93 -12.57 13.12 14.65
C ASP A 93 -11.61 14.05 13.87
N GLY A 94 -11.59 13.91 12.56
CA GLY A 94 -10.68 14.64 11.67
C GLY A 94 -9.38 13.94 11.31
N ASP A 95 -9.10 12.75 11.86
CA ASP A 95 -7.92 11.96 11.50
C ASP A 95 -7.98 11.40 10.08
N LEU A 96 -6.82 11.32 9.46
CA LEU A 96 -6.58 10.58 8.23
C LEU A 96 -5.83 9.28 8.60
N VAL A 97 -6.43 8.13 8.34
CA VAL A 97 -5.94 6.83 8.80
C VAL A 97 -5.59 5.96 7.60
N SER A 98 -4.32 5.67 7.40
CA SER A 98 -3.83 4.69 6.42
C SER A 98 -3.78 3.31 7.05
N VAL A 99 -4.46 2.34 6.44
CA VAL A 99 -4.49 0.94 6.85
C VAL A 99 -3.88 0.11 5.75
N ASP A 100 -2.84 -0.63 6.07
CA ASP A 100 -2.12 -1.51 5.17
C ASP A 100 -2.24 -2.96 5.67
N CYS A 101 -2.57 -3.88 4.76
CA CYS A 101 -2.99 -5.23 5.06
C CYS A 101 -2.48 -6.23 4.03
N GLY A 102 -1.70 -7.21 4.51
CA GLY A 102 -1.21 -8.32 3.71
C GLY A 102 -1.72 -9.68 4.19
N ALA A 103 -2.14 -10.55 3.28
CA ALA A 103 -2.60 -11.90 3.60
C ALA A 103 -1.94 -12.96 2.73
N ILE A 104 -1.85 -14.20 3.28
CA ILE A 104 -1.26 -15.36 2.62
C ILE A 104 -2.32 -16.46 2.50
N ILE A 105 -2.49 -16.99 1.29
CA ILE A 105 -3.26 -18.23 1.01
C ILE A 105 -2.34 -19.18 0.25
N ASP A 106 -2.24 -20.44 0.72
CA ASP A 106 -1.44 -21.50 0.08
C ASP A 106 0.00 -21.03 -0.27
N GLY A 107 0.62 -20.20 0.59
CA GLY A 107 1.97 -19.68 0.43
C GLY A 107 2.10 -18.50 -0.57
N TRP A 108 1.00 -17.91 -1.03
CA TRP A 108 0.97 -16.76 -1.92
C TRP A 108 0.41 -15.53 -1.24
N HIS A 109 1.10 -14.39 -1.39
CA HIS A 109 0.75 -13.13 -0.77
C HIS A 109 -0.18 -12.30 -1.65
N GLY A 110 -1.03 -11.51 -1.00
CA GLY A 110 -1.70 -10.33 -1.54
C GLY A 110 -1.52 -9.19 -0.54
N ASP A 111 -1.43 -7.95 -1.04
CA ASP A 111 -1.10 -6.76 -0.26
C ASP A 111 -1.83 -5.54 -0.80
N ALA A 112 -2.38 -4.73 0.09
CA ALA A 112 -3.03 -3.48 -0.28
C ALA A 112 -3.18 -2.53 0.90
N ALA A 113 -3.20 -1.23 0.61
CA ALA A 113 -3.46 -0.18 1.57
C ALA A 113 -4.55 0.79 1.09
N ILE A 114 -5.28 1.33 2.06
CA ILE A 114 -6.25 2.41 1.86
C ILE A 114 -6.05 3.50 2.91
N THR A 115 -6.35 4.76 2.56
CA THR A 115 -6.41 5.87 3.51
C THR A 115 -7.86 6.32 3.70
N ILE A 116 -8.30 6.38 4.95
CA ILE A 116 -9.68 6.67 5.35
C ILE A 116 -9.71 7.97 6.15
N GLY A 117 -10.54 8.91 5.73
CA GLY A 117 -10.86 10.08 6.54
C GLY A 117 -11.90 9.72 7.59
N VAL A 118 -11.63 10.02 8.86
CA VAL A 118 -12.50 9.67 9.99
C VAL A 118 -13.21 10.92 10.51
N GLY A 119 -14.55 10.94 10.43
CA GLY A 119 -15.35 12.08 10.86
C GLY A 119 -15.16 13.34 10.01
N ASN A 120 -14.88 14.48 10.63
CA ASN A 120 -14.80 15.80 9.97
C ASN A 120 -13.36 16.13 9.52
N VAL A 121 -12.87 15.44 8.52
CA VAL A 121 -11.51 15.67 7.97
C VAL A 121 -11.44 17.02 7.26
N LYS A 122 -10.34 17.75 7.44
CA LYS A 122 -10.10 19.00 6.72
C LYS A 122 -10.04 18.75 5.20
N PRO A 123 -10.61 19.66 4.37
CA PRO A 123 -10.64 19.46 2.91
C PRO A 123 -9.26 19.23 2.27
N GLU A 124 -8.20 19.88 2.77
CA GLU A 124 -6.83 19.69 2.27
C GLU A 124 -6.28 18.29 2.54
N HIS A 125 -6.60 17.69 3.70
CA HIS A 125 -6.18 16.32 4.06
C HIS A 125 -6.95 15.28 3.25
N GLN A 126 -8.28 15.47 3.09
CA GLN A 126 -9.07 14.60 2.23
C GLN A 126 -8.57 14.66 0.79
N LYS A 127 -8.25 15.85 0.29
CA LYS A 127 -7.69 16.04 -1.04
C LYS A 127 -6.36 15.33 -1.24
N LEU A 128 -5.49 15.29 -0.21
CA LEU A 128 -4.26 14.49 -0.26
C LEU A 128 -4.56 13.01 -0.50
N SER A 129 -5.51 12.43 0.26
CA SER A 129 -5.91 11.04 0.10
C SER A 129 -6.50 10.77 -1.29
N ASP A 130 -7.36 11.65 -1.79
CA ASP A 130 -7.97 11.51 -3.11
C ASP A 130 -6.92 11.55 -4.22
N ILE A 131 -5.94 12.47 -4.13
CA ILE A 131 -4.81 12.55 -5.07
C ILE A 131 -3.96 11.28 -5.01
N THR A 132 -3.68 10.74 -3.80
CA THR A 132 -2.89 9.52 -3.64
C THR A 132 -3.60 8.32 -4.26
N LYS A 133 -4.91 8.20 -4.05
CA LYS A 133 -5.74 7.16 -4.67
C LYS A 133 -5.75 7.25 -6.20
N GLU A 134 -5.89 8.46 -6.74
CA GLU A 134 -5.88 8.67 -8.19
C GLU A 134 -4.48 8.41 -8.77
N ALA A 135 -3.41 8.78 -8.06
CA ALA A 135 -2.02 8.48 -8.43
C ALA A 135 -1.80 6.96 -8.53
N LEU A 136 -2.34 6.18 -7.59
CA LEU A 136 -2.33 4.72 -7.66
C LEU A 136 -3.03 4.23 -8.93
N GLN A 137 -4.22 4.70 -9.24
CA GLN A 137 -4.96 4.26 -10.43
C GLN A 137 -4.22 4.62 -11.74
N ILE A 138 -3.56 5.78 -11.78
CA ILE A 138 -2.73 6.20 -12.91
C ILE A 138 -1.50 5.29 -13.05
N GLY A 139 -0.85 4.95 -11.94
CA GLY A 139 0.25 3.98 -11.91
C GLY A 139 -0.19 2.60 -12.42
N ILE A 140 -1.34 2.10 -11.97
CA ILE A 140 -1.92 0.84 -12.45
C ILE A 140 -2.17 0.90 -13.96
N ASN A 141 -2.78 1.96 -14.46
CA ASN A 141 -3.08 2.12 -15.89
C ASN A 141 -1.80 2.17 -16.75
N ALA A 142 -0.69 2.68 -16.21
CA ALA A 142 0.61 2.72 -16.88
C ALA A 142 1.32 1.36 -16.90
N ALA A 143 0.94 0.43 -16.02
CA ALA A 143 1.58 -0.88 -15.87
C ALA A 143 1.19 -1.88 -16.99
N GLN A 144 1.37 -1.48 -18.25
CA GLN A 144 1.03 -2.31 -19.41
C GLN A 144 2.15 -3.30 -19.75
N PRO A 145 1.83 -4.52 -20.24
CA PRO A 145 2.83 -5.47 -20.70
C PRO A 145 3.71 -4.84 -21.80
N GLY A 146 5.02 -5.08 -21.75
CA GLY A 146 6.01 -4.50 -22.64
C GLY A 146 6.44 -3.04 -22.32
N LYS A 147 5.80 -2.39 -21.34
CA LYS A 147 6.27 -1.15 -20.73
C LYS A 147 7.32 -1.46 -19.66
N HIS A 148 7.87 -0.45 -19.01
CA HIS A 148 8.91 -0.60 -17.99
C HIS A 148 8.40 -0.13 -16.62
N ILE A 149 9.04 -0.59 -15.56
CA ILE A 149 8.74 -0.13 -14.18
C ILE A 149 8.81 1.39 -14.08
N GLY A 150 9.78 2.03 -14.73
CA GLY A 150 9.90 3.49 -14.74
C GLY A 150 8.74 4.23 -15.41
N ASP A 151 7.94 3.58 -16.26
CA ASP A 151 6.73 4.18 -16.84
C ASP A 151 5.65 4.37 -15.77
N ILE A 152 5.57 3.46 -14.78
CA ILE A 152 4.66 3.55 -13.63
C ILE A 152 5.02 4.78 -12.79
N GLY A 153 6.26 4.85 -12.30
CA GLY A 153 6.72 5.96 -11.46
C GLY A 153 6.64 7.30 -12.16
N PHE A 154 7.01 7.36 -13.45
CA PHE A 154 6.87 8.58 -14.27
C PHE A 154 5.42 9.05 -14.37
N ALA A 155 4.46 8.13 -14.57
CA ALA A 155 3.05 8.47 -14.68
C ALA A 155 2.49 9.01 -13.35
N ILE A 156 2.83 8.37 -12.24
CA ILE A 156 2.47 8.81 -10.88
C ILE A 156 3.03 10.19 -10.59
N GLU A 157 4.34 10.38 -10.74
CA GLU A 157 5.01 11.65 -10.46
C GLU A 157 4.46 12.79 -11.33
N LYS A 158 4.31 12.55 -12.64
CA LYS A 158 3.76 13.53 -13.56
C LYS A 158 2.36 13.98 -13.12
N PHE A 159 1.50 13.06 -12.71
CA PHE A 159 0.15 13.39 -12.22
C PHE A 159 0.22 14.20 -10.93
N VAL A 160 0.95 13.74 -9.91
CA VAL A 160 1.08 14.43 -8.62
C VAL A 160 1.57 15.87 -8.82
N ARG A 161 2.54 16.09 -9.72
CA ARG A 161 3.10 17.42 -10.02
C ARG A 161 2.11 18.36 -10.75
N THR A 162 0.95 17.89 -11.22
CA THR A 162 -0.10 18.78 -11.77
C THR A 162 -0.89 19.52 -10.69
N HIS A 163 -0.84 19.04 -9.43
CA HIS A 163 -1.55 19.66 -8.31
C HIS A 163 -0.73 20.80 -7.68
N HIS A 164 -0.63 21.94 -8.39
CA HIS A 164 0.19 23.09 -7.98
C HIS A 164 -0.36 23.87 -6.78
N ASP A 165 -1.60 23.64 -6.41
CA ASP A 165 -2.28 24.26 -5.27
C ASP A 165 -1.94 23.59 -3.92
N LEU A 166 -1.34 22.41 -3.95
CA LEU A 166 -0.79 21.71 -2.80
C LEU A 166 0.70 21.42 -3.02
N LYS A 167 1.52 21.70 -2.01
CA LYS A 167 2.89 21.20 -2.00
C LYS A 167 2.85 19.74 -1.55
N ILE A 168 3.10 18.82 -2.48
CA ILE A 168 3.06 17.36 -2.21
C ILE A 168 4.45 16.77 -2.40
N GLY A 169 4.96 16.12 -1.34
CA GLY A 169 6.14 15.26 -1.36
C GLY A 169 5.76 13.84 -1.79
N ILE A 170 6.54 13.24 -2.68
CA ILE A 170 6.45 11.81 -3.03
C ILE A 170 7.58 11.11 -2.28
N LEU A 171 7.29 10.07 -1.50
CA LEU A 171 8.34 9.31 -0.83
C LEU A 171 9.26 8.62 -1.86
N GLU A 172 10.56 8.66 -1.56
CA GLU A 172 11.61 8.09 -2.41
C GLU A 172 12.26 6.86 -1.78
N ASP A 173 12.32 6.80 -0.44
CA ASP A 173 12.97 5.72 0.31
C ASP A 173 12.08 4.48 0.48
N TYR A 174 10.75 4.66 0.35
CA TYR A 174 9.75 3.59 0.40
C TYR A 174 9.07 3.50 -0.95
N VAL A 175 9.03 2.28 -1.50
CA VAL A 175 8.63 2.04 -2.90
C VAL A 175 7.91 0.71 -3.02
N GLY A 176 7.06 0.57 -4.02
CA GLY A 176 6.41 -0.69 -4.36
C GLY A 176 7.41 -1.80 -4.72
N HIS A 177 6.91 -3.00 -4.82
CA HIS A 177 7.75 -4.20 -4.95
C HIS A 177 7.09 -5.32 -5.78
N GLY A 178 7.89 -6.26 -6.24
CA GLY A 178 7.38 -7.54 -6.68
C GLY A 178 6.78 -8.31 -5.51
N ILE A 179 5.77 -9.12 -5.76
CA ILE A 179 5.07 -9.91 -4.74
C ILE A 179 4.71 -11.29 -5.28
N GLY A 180 4.66 -12.30 -4.42
CA GLY A 180 4.35 -13.68 -4.82
C GLY A 180 4.46 -14.66 -3.67
N THR A 181 5.44 -15.54 -3.70
CA THR A 181 5.75 -16.48 -2.60
C THR A 181 6.48 -15.83 -1.43
N GLU A 182 6.96 -14.61 -1.63
CA GLU A 182 7.47 -13.74 -0.58
C GLU A 182 6.74 -12.40 -0.69
N MET A 183 6.64 -11.69 0.44
CA MET A 183 5.99 -10.39 0.52
C MET A 183 6.70 -9.37 -0.35
N HIS A 184 7.99 -9.17 -0.14
CA HIS A 184 8.82 -8.23 -0.87
C HIS A 184 9.80 -8.96 -1.79
N MET A 185 9.60 -8.83 -3.08
CA MET A 185 10.41 -9.45 -4.14
C MET A 185 10.92 -8.39 -5.14
N ALA A 186 11.82 -8.79 -6.01
CA ALA A 186 12.13 -8.00 -7.20
C ALA A 186 10.93 -7.97 -8.17
N PRO A 187 10.74 -6.86 -8.90
CA PRO A 187 11.51 -5.62 -8.88
C PRO A 187 11.03 -4.61 -7.82
N SER A 188 11.84 -3.62 -7.48
CA SER A 188 11.34 -2.39 -6.82
C SER A 188 10.50 -1.57 -7.80
N VAL A 189 9.43 -0.94 -7.31
CA VAL A 189 8.45 -0.16 -8.10
C VAL A 189 8.34 1.26 -7.53
N PRO A 190 9.27 2.17 -7.86
CA PRO A 190 9.25 3.55 -7.37
C PRO A 190 8.02 4.32 -7.87
N ASN A 191 7.56 5.27 -7.05
CA ASN A 191 6.47 6.19 -7.36
C ASN A 191 6.91 7.45 -8.12
N TYR A 192 8.14 7.44 -8.61
CA TYR A 192 8.78 8.51 -9.37
C TYR A 192 9.77 7.89 -10.38
N GLY A 193 10.24 8.67 -11.34
CA GLY A 193 11.28 8.20 -12.22
C GLY A 193 11.16 8.65 -13.67
N LYS A 194 11.83 7.91 -14.55
CA LYS A 194 11.93 8.22 -15.97
C LYS A 194 11.25 7.14 -16.80
N ALA A 195 10.40 7.56 -17.73
CA ALA A 195 9.73 6.65 -18.66
C ALA A 195 10.74 5.82 -19.48
N GLY A 196 10.38 4.56 -19.73
CA GLY A 196 11.18 3.62 -20.53
C GLY A 196 12.44 3.11 -19.80
N THR A 197 12.50 3.20 -18.47
CA THR A 197 13.64 2.71 -17.67
C THR A 197 13.26 1.59 -16.71
N GLY A 198 14.25 0.86 -16.22
CA GLY A 198 14.06 -0.27 -15.32
C GLY A 198 13.64 -1.56 -16.05
N PRO A 199 13.28 -2.61 -15.29
CA PRO A 199 12.81 -3.87 -15.84
C PRO A 199 11.58 -3.71 -16.73
N GLU A 200 11.49 -4.48 -17.81
CA GLU A 200 10.29 -4.59 -18.64
C GLU A 200 9.20 -5.35 -17.89
N LEU A 201 7.97 -4.88 -18.01
CA LEU A 201 6.76 -5.49 -17.46
C LEU A 201 6.35 -6.68 -18.31
N GLN A 202 6.65 -7.88 -17.84
CA GLN A 202 6.35 -9.13 -18.54
C GLN A 202 5.02 -9.71 -18.05
N ILE A 203 4.29 -10.35 -18.96
CA ILE A 203 3.09 -11.12 -18.61
C ILE A 203 3.48 -12.19 -17.59
N GLY A 204 2.71 -12.30 -16.50
CA GLY A 204 3.01 -13.20 -15.38
C GLY A 204 3.70 -12.52 -14.20
N MET A 205 4.13 -11.27 -14.31
CA MET A 205 4.59 -10.50 -13.14
C MET A 205 3.43 -10.13 -12.22
N ALA A 206 3.68 -10.13 -10.90
CA ALA A 206 2.84 -9.49 -9.91
C ALA A 206 3.66 -8.46 -9.14
N ILE A 207 3.11 -7.27 -8.97
CA ILE A 207 3.75 -6.15 -8.29
C ILE A 207 2.76 -5.42 -7.37
N ALA A 208 3.24 -4.86 -6.27
CA ALA A 208 2.57 -3.86 -5.48
C ALA A 208 2.90 -2.48 -6.07
N ILE A 209 1.87 -1.65 -6.28
CA ILE A 209 2.01 -0.23 -6.61
C ILE A 209 1.41 0.53 -5.45
N GLU A 210 2.21 1.38 -4.79
CA GLU A 210 1.89 1.95 -3.48
C GLU A 210 2.38 3.39 -3.34
N PRO A 211 1.76 4.37 -3.99
CA PRO A 211 2.12 5.76 -3.78
C PRO A 211 1.90 6.18 -2.33
N MET A 212 2.96 6.75 -1.74
CA MET A 212 2.99 7.39 -0.44
C MET A 212 3.25 8.88 -0.63
N LEU A 213 2.26 9.70 -0.31
CA LEU A 213 2.30 11.15 -0.50
C LEU A 213 2.20 11.88 0.84
N VAL A 214 2.92 12.98 0.96
CA VAL A 214 2.97 13.81 2.18
C VAL A 214 2.70 15.27 1.82
N LEU A 215 1.94 16.00 2.63
CA LEU A 215 1.83 17.45 2.51
C LEU A 215 3.16 18.10 2.90
N GLY A 216 3.79 18.83 1.97
CA GLY A 216 5.06 19.51 2.20
C GLY A 216 6.27 18.72 1.70
N SER A 217 7.22 18.42 2.60
CA SER A 217 8.47 17.73 2.29
C SER A 217 8.29 16.22 2.27
N ASN A 218 9.07 15.53 1.43
CA ASN A 218 9.15 14.06 1.43
C ASN A 218 10.16 13.50 2.45
N LYS A 219 10.68 14.32 3.35
CA LYS A 219 11.61 13.87 4.38
C LYS A 219 10.87 13.13 5.48
N VAL A 220 11.36 11.96 5.84
CA VAL A 220 10.81 11.10 6.86
C VAL A 220 11.88 10.62 7.83
N HIS A 221 11.48 10.11 8.98
CA HIS A 221 12.33 9.35 9.89
C HIS A 221 11.54 8.24 10.56
N VAL A 222 12.23 7.25 11.09
CA VAL A 222 11.66 6.14 11.83
C VAL A 222 11.61 6.48 13.30
N LEU A 223 10.51 6.15 13.98
CA LEU A 223 10.37 6.35 15.44
C LEU A 223 11.20 5.32 16.23
N GLU A 224 11.24 5.50 17.57
CA GLU A 224 11.98 4.62 18.49
C GLU A 224 11.45 3.17 18.55
N ASP A 225 10.30 2.89 17.95
CA ASP A 225 9.74 1.56 17.80
C ASP A 225 10.38 0.74 16.65
N ASP A 226 11.34 1.33 15.94
CA ASP A 226 12.07 0.77 14.80
C ASP A 226 11.19 0.47 13.55
N TRP A 227 9.91 0.89 13.55
CA TRP A 227 8.94 0.61 12.49
C TRP A 227 8.23 1.84 11.94
N THR A 228 7.57 2.60 12.83
CA THR A 228 6.69 3.69 12.41
C THR A 228 7.48 4.79 11.70
N VAL A 229 7.15 5.02 10.43
CA VAL A 229 7.75 6.06 9.59
C VAL A 229 6.89 7.30 9.65
N VAL A 230 7.47 8.43 10.05
CA VAL A 230 6.76 9.69 10.18
C VAL A 230 7.33 10.80 9.32
N SER A 231 6.48 11.72 8.88
CA SER A 231 6.91 12.97 8.24
C SER A 231 7.78 13.79 9.18
N SER A 232 8.96 14.23 8.73
CA SER A 232 9.87 15.02 9.56
C SER A 232 9.35 16.41 9.92
N GLU A 233 8.34 16.91 9.21
CA GLU A 233 7.68 18.20 9.44
C GLU A 233 6.35 18.05 10.21
N GLY A 234 5.95 16.84 10.60
CA GLY A 234 4.65 16.55 11.22
C GLY A 234 3.46 16.76 10.27
N SER A 235 3.72 16.68 8.97
CA SER A 235 2.70 16.89 7.93
C SER A 235 1.91 15.61 7.66
N PHE A 236 0.64 15.75 7.32
CA PHE A 236 -0.23 14.63 6.98
C PHE A 236 0.28 13.85 5.77
N ALA A 237 0.14 12.53 5.85
CA ALA A 237 0.51 11.57 4.82
C ALA A 237 -0.69 10.74 4.38
N SER A 238 -0.57 10.11 3.23
CA SER A 238 -1.55 9.17 2.68
C SER A 238 -0.84 8.07 1.93
N HIS A 239 -1.30 6.84 2.14
CA HIS A 239 -0.83 5.63 1.49
C HIS A 239 -2.00 4.87 0.85
N TRP A 240 -1.90 4.60 -0.45
CA TRP A 240 -2.84 3.77 -1.19
C TRP A 240 -2.06 2.74 -1.99
N GLU A 241 -2.55 1.50 -1.99
CA GLU A 241 -1.85 0.39 -2.61
C GLU A 241 -2.79 -0.65 -3.19
N ASN A 242 -2.33 -1.32 -4.26
CA ASN A 242 -2.88 -2.58 -4.73
C ASN A 242 -1.79 -3.52 -5.24
N THR A 243 -1.99 -4.83 -5.01
CA THR A 243 -1.32 -5.89 -5.78
C THR A 243 -1.98 -6.02 -7.14
N ILE A 244 -1.17 -5.96 -8.20
CA ILE A 244 -1.64 -6.16 -9.57
C ILE A 244 -0.90 -7.29 -10.27
N ALA A 245 -1.58 -7.98 -11.18
CA ALA A 245 -1.00 -8.91 -12.13
C ALA A 245 -0.81 -8.24 -13.50
N ILE A 246 0.33 -8.47 -14.14
CA ILE A 246 0.55 -8.09 -15.54
C ILE A 246 0.01 -9.24 -16.43
N THR A 247 -1.10 -9.00 -17.11
CA THR A 247 -1.78 -9.99 -17.93
C THR A 247 -1.71 -9.62 -19.43
N VAL A 248 -2.09 -10.55 -20.30
CA VAL A 248 -2.20 -10.29 -21.74
C VAL A 248 -3.21 -9.17 -22.06
N ASN A 249 -4.19 -8.94 -21.18
CA ASN A 249 -5.21 -7.90 -21.32
C ASN A 249 -4.84 -6.59 -20.60
N GLY A 250 -3.61 -6.47 -20.10
CA GLY A 250 -3.14 -5.35 -19.28
C GLY A 250 -3.10 -5.67 -17.79
N PRO A 251 -2.96 -4.64 -16.92
CA PRO A 251 -2.92 -4.82 -15.49
C PRO A 251 -4.27 -5.27 -14.92
N GLU A 252 -4.23 -6.23 -14.00
CA GLU A 252 -5.39 -6.72 -13.26
C GLU A 252 -5.17 -6.52 -11.77
N ILE A 253 -6.09 -5.85 -11.08
CA ILE A 253 -6.05 -5.69 -9.61
C ILE A 253 -6.46 -7.02 -8.98
N LEU A 254 -5.58 -7.61 -8.17
CA LEU A 254 -5.83 -8.84 -7.44
C LEU A 254 -6.48 -8.61 -6.07
N THR A 255 -6.29 -7.43 -5.48
CA THR A 255 -6.77 -7.02 -4.15
C THR A 255 -8.12 -6.29 -4.24
N ARG A 256 -9.14 -7.01 -4.73
CA ARG A 256 -10.51 -6.50 -4.87
C ARG A 256 -11.54 -7.59 -4.52
N LEU A 257 -12.78 -7.17 -4.21
CA LEU A 257 -13.94 -8.05 -4.01
C LEU A 257 -14.54 -8.54 -5.33
#